data_de9fa55a83a6b1a240bb9704a2c536d9
#
_entry.id   de9fa55a83a6b1a240bb9704a2c536d9
#
_cell.length_a   1.000
_cell.length_b   1.000
_cell.length_c   1.000
_cell.angle_alpha   90.00
_cell.angle_beta   90.00
_cell.angle_gamma   90.00
#
_symmetry.space_group_name_H-M   'P 1'
#
loop_
_entity.id
_entity.type
_entity.pdbx_description
1 polymer ?
#
loop_
_entity_poly.entity_id
_entity_poly.type
_entity_poly.pdbx_seq_one_letter_code
_entity_poly.pdbx_strand_id
1 'polypeptide(L)'
;PYIKPGISTYEIDKLAEKHIRASGAIPACLGYEGFPFTICASVNECLVHGFPSKNKILKNGDIISVDVVNCYNGWMSDACRTYAVGEISSRHQELIDTAEECFYAGFAMAKPGNRIGDISHAIEQVARKHGFVLTEIYGGHGIGRDMHEDPMILNVGRAGYGQIIRPGMAICIEPM
;
A
#
# COMPACT_ATOMS: atom_id res chain seq x y z
N PRO A 1 -1.35 5.09 17.12
CA PRO A 1 -1.11 4.85 18.54
C PRO A 1 -1.16 3.37 18.95
N TYR A 2 -1.77 2.49 18.10
CA TYR A 2 -1.92 1.07 18.44
C TYR A 2 -0.74 0.20 18.00
N ILE A 3 0.02 0.61 16.99
CA ILE A 3 1.20 -0.14 16.50
C ILE A 3 2.35 0.09 17.47
N LYS A 4 2.66 -0.94 18.26
CA LYS A 4 3.70 -0.93 19.30
C LYS A 4 4.16 -2.35 19.61
N PRO A 5 5.34 -2.53 20.23
CA PRO A 5 5.76 -3.84 20.67
C PRO A 5 4.74 -4.51 21.59
N GLY A 6 4.54 -5.81 21.44
CA GLY A 6 3.63 -6.62 22.24
C GLY A 6 2.22 -6.79 21.70
N ILE A 7 1.80 -6.01 20.68
CA ILE A 7 0.52 -6.25 19.99
C ILE A 7 0.65 -7.32 18.91
N SER A 8 -0.35 -8.16 18.75
CA SER A 8 -0.42 -9.09 17.62
C SER A 8 -0.99 -8.42 16.37
N THR A 9 -0.61 -8.91 15.19
CA THR A 9 -1.20 -8.45 13.94
C THR A 9 -2.71 -8.74 13.86
N TYR A 10 -3.20 -9.79 14.55
CA TYR A 10 -4.63 -10.08 14.69
C TYR A 10 -5.38 -9.01 15.50
N GLU A 11 -4.80 -8.48 16.58
CA GLU A 11 -5.41 -7.40 17.34
C GLU A 11 -5.49 -6.11 16.51
N ILE A 12 -4.48 -5.83 15.68
CA ILE A 12 -4.51 -4.71 14.74
C ILE A 12 -5.66 -4.88 13.73
N ASP A 13 -5.83 -6.08 13.19
CA ASP A 13 -6.95 -6.42 12.29
C ASP A 13 -8.31 -6.13 12.94
N LYS A 14 -8.51 -6.58 14.18
CA LYS A 14 -9.77 -6.34 14.91
C LYS A 14 -10.02 -4.88 15.24
N LEU A 15 -8.97 -4.12 15.53
CA LEU A 15 -9.06 -2.68 15.72
C LEU A 15 -9.44 -1.97 14.40
N ALA A 16 -8.83 -2.36 13.29
CA ALA A 16 -9.16 -1.84 11.96
C ALA A 16 -10.61 -2.13 11.61
N GLU A 17 -11.08 -3.38 11.76
CA GLU A 17 -12.47 -3.77 11.52
C GLU A 17 -13.45 -2.92 12.31
N LYS A 18 -13.18 -2.73 13.59
CA LYS A 18 -14.03 -1.90 14.47
C LYS A 18 -14.11 -0.45 13.97
N HIS A 19 -12.99 0.14 13.57
CA HIS A 19 -12.96 1.53 13.09
C HIS A 19 -13.66 1.69 11.74
N ILE A 20 -13.40 0.78 10.81
CA ILE A 20 -14.05 0.80 9.48
C ILE A 20 -15.56 0.72 9.63
N ARG A 21 -16.07 -0.25 10.40
CA ARG A 21 -17.52 -0.40 10.59
C ARG A 21 -18.15 0.77 11.35
N ALA A 22 -17.43 1.33 12.33
CA ALA A 22 -17.90 2.51 13.07
C ALA A 22 -18.00 3.77 12.19
N SER A 23 -17.22 3.87 11.11
CA SER A 23 -17.34 4.94 10.11
C SER A 23 -18.46 4.74 9.08
N GLY A 24 -19.20 3.62 9.16
CA GLY A 24 -20.24 3.25 8.21
C GLY A 24 -19.72 2.62 6.92
N ALA A 25 -18.41 2.34 6.85
CA ALA A 25 -17.80 1.64 5.73
C ALA A 25 -17.80 0.11 5.95
N ILE A 26 -17.52 -0.62 4.89
CA ILE A 26 -17.38 -2.08 4.88
C ILE A 26 -15.91 -2.41 4.62
N PRO A 27 -15.28 -3.31 5.42
CA PRO A 27 -13.93 -3.80 5.13
C PRO A 27 -13.95 -4.64 3.84
N ALA A 28 -13.33 -4.15 2.78
CA ALA A 28 -13.46 -4.75 1.45
C ALA A 28 -12.52 -5.94 1.24
N CYS A 29 -11.41 -6.02 1.96
CA CYS A 29 -10.52 -7.20 1.90
C CYS A 29 -11.18 -8.46 2.47
N LEU A 30 -12.07 -8.31 3.47
CA LEU A 30 -12.67 -9.45 4.16
C LEU A 30 -13.59 -10.24 3.23
N GLY A 31 -13.18 -11.44 2.86
CA GLY A 31 -13.87 -12.33 1.92
C GLY A 31 -13.48 -12.14 0.46
N TYR A 32 -12.71 -11.11 0.12
CA TYR A 32 -12.25 -10.87 -1.24
C TYR A 32 -11.30 -12.02 -1.67
N GLU A 33 -11.66 -12.71 -2.74
CA GLU A 33 -10.93 -13.91 -3.22
C GLU A 33 -10.60 -14.95 -2.13
N GLY A 34 -11.43 -15.00 -1.08
CA GLY A 34 -11.25 -15.92 0.06
C GLY A 34 -10.30 -15.40 1.14
N PHE A 35 -9.82 -14.15 1.07
CA PHE A 35 -8.99 -13.55 2.12
C PHE A 35 -9.77 -13.42 3.43
N PRO A 36 -9.31 -14.02 4.56
CA PRO A 36 -10.16 -14.18 5.75
C PRO A 36 -10.06 -13.03 6.76
N PHE A 37 -9.39 -11.92 6.43
CA PHE A 37 -9.13 -10.82 7.34
C PHE A 37 -9.56 -9.46 6.77
N THR A 38 -9.61 -8.46 7.64
CA THR A 38 -10.01 -7.09 7.30
C THR A 38 -8.91 -6.30 6.62
N ILE A 39 -7.67 -6.55 7.02
CA ILE A 39 -6.48 -5.84 6.54
C ILE A 39 -5.39 -6.84 6.13
N CYS A 40 -4.45 -6.39 5.28
CA CYS A 40 -3.17 -7.07 5.19
C CYS A 40 -2.20 -6.46 6.23
N ALA A 41 -1.46 -7.32 6.93
CA ALA A 41 -0.53 -6.93 7.99
C ALA A 41 0.84 -7.56 7.72
N SER A 42 1.63 -6.89 6.88
CA SER A 42 2.90 -7.40 6.34
C SER A 42 4.07 -6.94 7.19
N VAL A 43 4.75 -7.86 7.88
CA VAL A 43 5.83 -7.57 8.84
C VAL A 43 7.17 -7.95 8.26
N ASN A 44 8.13 -7.03 8.29
CA ASN A 44 9.53 -7.19 7.86
C ASN A 44 9.64 -7.71 6.43
N GLU A 45 10.11 -8.96 6.23
CA GLU A 45 10.32 -9.61 4.94
C GLU A 45 9.03 -9.96 4.18
N CYS A 46 7.88 -9.89 4.83
CA CYS A 46 6.60 -10.06 4.15
C CYS A 46 6.29 -8.79 3.35
N LEU A 47 6.37 -8.88 2.02
CA LEU A 47 6.21 -7.70 1.15
C LEU A 47 4.77 -7.19 1.15
N VAL A 48 3.81 -8.07 0.86
CA VAL A 48 2.37 -7.77 0.74
C VAL A 48 1.51 -8.93 1.26
N HIS A 49 0.21 -8.70 1.41
CA HIS A 49 -0.82 -9.69 1.71
C HIS A 49 -0.55 -10.52 3.00
N GLY A 50 0.19 -9.96 3.96
CA GLY A 50 0.46 -10.61 5.23
C GLY A 50 -0.82 -10.92 5.99
N PHE A 51 -1.02 -12.20 6.36
CA PHE A 51 -2.20 -12.64 7.11
C PHE A 51 -2.08 -12.25 8.58
N PRO A 52 -3.03 -11.48 9.14
CA PRO A 52 -3.12 -11.24 10.56
C PRO A 52 -3.13 -12.53 11.38
N SER A 53 -2.31 -12.58 12.43
CA SER A 53 -2.14 -13.77 13.25
C SER A 53 -2.01 -13.43 14.74
N LYS A 54 -2.63 -14.23 15.60
CA LYS A 54 -2.46 -14.14 17.05
C LYS A 54 -1.03 -14.47 17.50
N ASN A 55 -0.31 -15.23 16.70
CA ASN A 55 1.07 -15.66 16.98
C ASN A 55 2.12 -14.70 16.43
N LYS A 56 1.77 -13.78 15.55
CA LYS A 56 2.67 -12.75 15.03
C LYS A 56 2.58 -11.51 15.94
N ILE A 57 3.40 -11.51 16.98
CA ILE A 57 3.50 -10.41 17.95
C ILE A 57 4.59 -9.46 17.48
N LEU A 58 4.28 -8.18 17.38
CA LEU A 58 5.23 -7.14 16.99
C LEU A 58 6.30 -6.93 18.07
N LYS A 59 7.54 -6.74 17.64
CA LYS A 59 8.71 -6.53 18.50
C LYS A 59 9.34 -5.17 18.20
N ASN A 60 10.10 -4.66 19.14
CA ASN A 60 10.95 -3.50 18.92
C ASN A 60 11.92 -3.78 17.76
N GLY A 61 12.02 -2.87 16.81
CA GLY A 61 12.84 -3.02 15.62
C GLY A 61 12.11 -3.54 14.38
N ASP A 62 10.88 -4.06 14.52
CA ASP A 62 10.06 -4.47 13.38
C ASP A 62 9.58 -3.24 12.58
N ILE A 63 9.31 -3.45 11.31
CA ILE A 63 8.46 -2.58 10.47
C ILE A 63 7.22 -3.35 10.06
N ILE A 64 6.09 -2.68 9.93
CA ILE A 64 4.85 -3.31 9.49
C ILE A 64 4.13 -2.44 8.48
N SER A 65 3.80 -3.00 7.32
CA SER A 65 2.88 -2.39 6.37
C SER A 65 1.45 -2.83 6.69
N VAL A 66 0.59 -1.85 6.93
CA VAL A 66 -0.84 -2.05 7.18
C VAL A 66 -1.59 -1.53 5.97
N ASP A 67 -2.23 -2.45 5.28
CA ASP A 67 -2.93 -2.20 4.04
C ASP A 67 -4.44 -2.40 4.25
N VAL A 68 -5.22 -1.41 3.89
CA VAL A 68 -6.63 -1.27 4.26
C VAL A 68 -7.46 -0.87 3.07
N VAL A 69 -8.32 -1.76 2.60
CA VAL A 69 -9.30 -1.42 1.57
C VAL A 69 -10.70 -1.35 2.16
N ASN A 70 -11.39 -0.27 1.88
CA ASN A 70 -12.73 0.01 2.38
C ASN A 70 -13.72 0.21 1.23
N CYS A 71 -14.98 -0.19 1.44
CA CYS A 71 -16.08 0.17 0.59
C CYS A 71 -17.05 1.11 1.34
N TYR A 72 -17.27 2.30 0.79
CA TYR A 72 -18.25 3.25 1.31
C TYR A 72 -19.21 3.68 0.20
N ASN A 73 -20.51 3.46 0.42
CA ASN A 73 -21.55 3.73 -0.58
C ASN A 73 -21.29 3.09 -1.97
N GLY A 74 -20.64 1.89 -1.98
CA GLY A 74 -20.31 1.17 -3.20
C GLY A 74 -19.09 1.71 -3.95
N TRP A 75 -18.28 2.55 -3.31
CA TRP A 75 -16.99 3.00 -3.82
C TRP A 75 -15.85 2.47 -2.95
N MET A 76 -14.82 1.98 -3.61
CA MET A 76 -13.62 1.46 -2.95
C MET A 76 -12.61 2.58 -2.66
N SER A 77 -11.89 2.43 -1.57
CA SER A 77 -10.70 3.23 -1.25
C SER A 77 -9.62 2.30 -0.70
N ASP A 78 -8.41 2.51 -1.11
CA ASP A 78 -7.25 1.70 -0.77
C ASP A 78 -6.13 2.58 -0.21
N ALA A 79 -5.54 2.16 0.90
CA ALA A 79 -4.45 2.88 1.54
C ALA A 79 -3.54 1.92 2.32
N CYS A 80 -2.27 1.93 1.99
CA CYS A 80 -1.23 1.22 2.73
C CYS A 80 -0.22 2.20 3.35
N ARG A 81 0.21 1.90 4.56
CA ARG A 81 1.31 2.63 5.19
C ARG A 81 2.19 1.72 6.02
N THR A 82 3.50 1.95 5.91
CA THR A 82 4.49 1.24 6.74
C THR A 82 4.80 2.02 8.01
N TYR A 83 4.81 1.32 9.13
CA TYR A 83 5.05 1.88 10.46
C TYR A 83 6.25 1.24 11.11
N ALA A 84 7.05 2.06 11.81
CA ALA A 84 8.07 1.60 12.73
C ALA A 84 7.42 1.05 14.01
N VAL A 85 7.96 -0.03 14.54
CA VAL A 85 7.56 -0.63 15.82
C VAL A 85 8.65 -0.38 16.86
N GLY A 86 8.46 0.65 17.68
CA GLY A 86 9.51 1.11 18.60
C GLY A 86 10.69 1.73 17.86
N GLU A 87 11.90 1.44 18.30
CA GLU A 87 13.14 1.92 17.65
C GLU A 87 13.56 0.97 16.56
N ILE A 88 13.70 1.47 15.34
CA ILE A 88 14.11 0.72 14.15
C ILE A 88 15.53 1.09 13.70
N SER A 89 16.13 0.28 12.85
CA SER A 89 17.42 0.59 12.25
C SER A 89 17.33 1.80 11.30
N SER A 90 18.45 2.51 11.13
CA SER A 90 18.53 3.60 10.15
C SER A 90 18.21 3.12 8.72
N ARG A 91 18.56 1.88 8.39
CA ARG A 91 18.23 1.30 7.07
C ARG A 91 16.72 1.05 6.89
N HIS A 92 16.03 0.62 7.95
CA HIS A 92 14.57 0.50 7.91
C HIS A 92 13.90 1.85 7.80
N GLN A 93 14.40 2.86 8.51
CA GLN A 93 13.87 4.22 8.39
C GLN A 93 14.07 4.78 6.97
N GLU A 94 15.28 4.61 6.40
CA GLU A 94 15.56 5.01 5.01
C GLU A 94 14.64 4.30 4.00
N LEU A 95 14.32 3.02 4.22
CA LEU A 95 13.38 2.28 3.37
C LEU A 95 11.97 2.89 3.42
N ILE A 96 11.47 3.20 4.62
CA ILE A 96 10.16 3.84 4.81
C ILE A 96 10.13 5.22 4.14
N ASP A 97 11.13 6.04 4.40
CA ASP A 97 11.23 7.40 3.85
C ASP A 97 11.34 7.38 2.32
N THR A 98 12.12 6.44 1.77
CA THR A 98 12.26 6.26 0.32
C THR A 98 10.95 5.79 -0.32
N ALA A 99 10.20 4.90 0.32
CA ALA A 99 8.89 4.48 -0.19
C ALA A 99 7.90 5.66 -0.24
N GLU A 100 7.92 6.53 0.76
CA GLU A 100 7.12 7.76 0.77
C GLU A 100 7.59 8.74 -0.32
N GLU A 101 8.90 8.93 -0.51
CA GLU A 101 9.45 9.75 -1.62
C GLU A 101 9.03 9.18 -2.99
N CYS A 102 9.06 7.85 -3.17
CA CYS A 102 8.58 7.16 -4.36
C CYS A 102 7.10 7.46 -4.64
N PHE A 103 6.25 7.38 -3.60
CA PHE A 103 4.83 7.69 -3.73
C PHE A 103 4.63 9.12 -4.23
N TYR A 104 5.26 10.11 -3.61
CA TYR A 104 5.10 11.51 -4.02
C TYR A 104 5.68 11.79 -5.41
N ALA A 105 6.76 11.13 -5.80
CA ALA A 105 7.32 11.24 -7.15
C ALA A 105 6.33 10.69 -8.20
N GLY A 106 5.75 9.52 -7.96
CA GLY A 106 4.70 8.94 -8.81
C GLY A 106 3.45 9.80 -8.85
N PHE A 107 2.98 10.28 -7.69
CA PHE A 107 1.82 11.14 -7.55
C PHE A 107 2.00 12.46 -8.35
N ALA A 108 3.20 13.03 -8.34
CA ALA A 108 3.49 14.23 -9.13
C ALA A 108 3.32 14.04 -10.65
N MET A 109 3.43 12.78 -11.13
CA MET A 109 3.21 12.41 -12.53
C MET A 109 1.74 12.04 -12.83
N ALA A 110 0.90 11.84 -11.83
CA ALA A 110 -0.52 11.50 -12.00
C ALA A 110 -1.36 12.71 -12.46
N LYS A 111 -1.03 13.22 -13.64
CA LYS A 111 -1.67 14.40 -14.23
C LYS A 111 -2.32 14.08 -15.58
N PRO A 112 -3.47 14.67 -15.90
CA PRO A 112 -4.07 14.51 -17.22
C PRO A 112 -3.08 14.84 -18.34
N GLY A 113 -3.00 13.95 -19.33
CA GLY A 113 -2.08 14.04 -20.45
C GLY A 113 -0.78 13.27 -20.29
N ASN A 114 -0.32 13.02 -19.08
CA ASN A 114 0.76 12.08 -18.81
C ASN A 114 0.29 10.62 -19.02
N ARG A 115 1.21 9.69 -18.99
CA ARG A 115 0.94 8.25 -19.15
C ARG A 115 1.26 7.48 -17.86
N ILE A 116 0.70 6.31 -17.73
CA ILE A 116 0.94 5.43 -16.56
C ILE A 116 2.43 5.14 -16.40
N GLY A 117 3.17 4.94 -17.49
CA GLY A 117 4.62 4.73 -17.44
C GLY A 117 5.42 5.92 -16.93
N ASP A 118 4.86 7.13 -16.93
CA ASP A 118 5.52 8.30 -16.32
C ASP A 118 5.51 8.19 -14.80
N ILE A 119 4.41 7.65 -14.23
CA ILE A 119 4.32 7.33 -12.80
C ILE A 119 5.35 6.26 -12.42
N SER A 120 5.33 5.13 -13.13
CA SER A 120 6.24 4.00 -12.90
C SER A 120 7.71 4.43 -12.97
N HIS A 121 8.05 5.21 -14.01
CA HIS A 121 9.41 5.71 -14.20
C HIS A 121 9.87 6.61 -13.04
N ALA A 122 9.01 7.54 -12.60
CA ALA A 122 9.34 8.44 -11.51
C ALA A 122 9.60 7.68 -10.20
N ILE A 123 8.78 6.67 -9.88
CA ILE A 123 8.96 5.77 -8.73
C ILE A 123 10.32 5.06 -8.83
N GLU A 124 10.60 4.46 -9.98
CA GLU A 124 11.83 3.71 -10.22
C GLU A 124 13.10 4.56 -10.05
N GLN A 125 13.10 5.81 -10.53
CA GLN A 125 14.24 6.71 -10.41
C GLN A 125 14.56 7.03 -8.94
N VAL A 126 13.54 7.24 -8.11
CA VAL A 126 13.73 7.50 -6.67
C VAL A 126 14.30 6.26 -5.97
N ALA A 127 13.70 5.08 -6.16
CA ALA A 127 14.18 3.87 -5.52
C ALA A 127 15.65 3.55 -5.89
N ARG A 128 15.99 3.66 -7.17
CA ARG A 128 17.36 3.46 -7.68
C ARG A 128 18.37 4.44 -7.07
N LYS A 129 18.01 5.72 -6.93
CA LYS A 129 18.84 6.77 -6.31
C LYS A 129 19.24 6.39 -4.88
N HIS A 130 18.33 5.76 -4.12
CA HIS A 130 18.56 5.31 -2.74
C HIS A 130 19.10 3.88 -2.64
N GLY A 131 19.39 3.22 -3.78
CA GLY A 131 19.93 1.85 -3.80
C GLY A 131 18.94 0.79 -3.37
N PHE A 132 17.63 1.04 -3.54
CA PHE A 132 16.57 0.06 -3.35
C PHE A 132 16.11 -0.53 -4.69
N VAL A 133 15.55 -1.73 -4.62
CA VAL A 133 14.90 -2.42 -5.74
C VAL A 133 13.39 -2.42 -5.53
N LEU A 134 12.66 -2.50 -6.62
CA LEU A 134 11.20 -2.51 -6.65
C LEU A 134 10.70 -3.87 -7.15
N THR A 135 9.51 -4.28 -6.69
CA THR A 135 8.82 -5.43 -7.28
C THR A 135 8.36 -5.09 -8.71
N GLU A 136 8.48 -6.07 -9.61
CA GLU A 136 8.05 -5.94 -11.02
C GLU A 136 6.66 -6.58 -11.25
N ILE A 137 6.14 -7.31 -10.26
CA ILE A 137 4.90 -8.09 -10.39
C ILE A 137 3.71 -7.50 -9.63
N TYR A 138 3.96 -6.65 -8.63
CA TYR A 138 2.95 -5.93 -7.88
C TYR A 138 3.08 -4.43 -8.13
N GLY A 139 1.98 -3.71 -7.98
CA GLY A 139 1.93 -2.26 -8.14
C GLY A 139 0.53 -1.76 -7.88
N GLY A 140 0.33 -0.46 -8.07
CA GLY A 140 -0.96 0.17 -7.99
C GLY A 140 -1.88 -0.17 -9.16
N HIS A 141 -3.08 0.32 -9.12
CA HIS A 141 -4.14 -0.03 -10.07
C HIS A 141 -5.22 1.06 -10.15
N GLY A 142 -6.09 0.96 -11.12
CA GLY A 142 -7.36 1.68 -11.11
C GLY A 142 -8.23 1.18 -9.96
N ILE A 143 -9.07 2.07 -9.41
CA ILE A 143 -9.98 1.76 -8.31
C ILE A 143 -11.28 2.54 -8.47
N GLY A 144 -12.41 1.92 -8.08
CA GLY A 144 -13.69 2.58 -8.21
C GLY A 144 -14.82 1.76 -7.61
N ARG A 145 -15.62 1.11 -8.44
CA ARG A 145 -16.67 0.17 -7.99
C ARG A 145 -16.07 -1.18 -7.60
N ASP A 146 -15.02 -1.58 -8.29
CA ASP A 146 -14.25 -2.76 -7.95
C ASP A 146 -12.96 -2.36 -7.24
N MET A 147 -12.42 -3.28 -6.44
CA MET A 147 -11.16 -3.07 -5.71
C MET A 147 -10.00 -2.88 -6.69
N HIS A 148 -9.95 -3.70 -7.72
CA HIS A 148 -8.94 -3.63 -8.76
C HIS A 148 -9.59 -3.38 -10.12
N GLU A 149 -9.26 -2.24 -10.72
CA GLU A 149 -9.70 -1.83 -12.05
C GLU A 149 -8.46 -1.51 -12.92
N ASP A 150 -8.65 -1.49 -14.23
CA ASP A 150 -7.62 -0.96 -15.12
C ASP A 150 -7.43 0.56 -14.93
N PRO A 151 -6.22 1.08 -15.14
CA PRO A 151 -4.99 0.40 -15.57
C PRO A 151 -4.17 -0.15 -14.41
N MET A 152 -3.35 -1.19 -14.66
CA MET A 152 -2.26 -1.57 -13.76
C MET A 152 -1.17 -0.50 -13.78
N ILE A 153 -0.62 -0.16 -12.61
CA ILE A 153 0.42 0.85 -12.41
C ILE A 153 1.62 0.19 -11.74
N LEU A 154 2.50 -0.39 -12.54
CA LEU A 154 3.72 -1.02 -12.03
C LEU A 154 4.69 0.02 -11.46
N ASN A 155 5.55 -0.42 -10.54
CA ASN A 155 6.58 0.42 -9.92
C ASN A 155 7.84 0.60 -10.80
N VAL A 156 7.96 -0.21 -11.84
CA VAL A 156 9.05 -0.15 -12.83
C VAL A 156 8.42 0.09 -14.20
N GLY A 157 8.97 1.04 -14.96
CA GLY A 157 8.40 1.33 -16.27
C GLY A 157 9.11 2.42 -17.05
N ARG A 158 8.69 2.56 -18.29
CA ARG A 158 9.27 3.52 -19.25
C ARG A 158 8.41 4.78 -19.37
N ALA A 159 9.02 5.94 -19.18
CA ALA A 159 8.37 7.22 -19.41
C ALA A 159 7.79 7.34 -20.84
N GLY A 160 6.63 7.97 -20.94
CA GLY A 160 5.92 8.15 -22.20
C GLY A 160 5.18 6.92 -22.73
N TYR A 161 5.11 5.83 -21.96
CA TYR A 161 4.42 4.58 -22.33
C TYR A 161 3.17 4.31 -21.50
N GLY A 162 2.34 3.42 -21.97
CA GLY A 162 1.10 3.01 -21.33
C GLY A 162 -0.08 3.94 -21.59
N GLN A 163 -1.17 3.71 -20.88
CA GLN A 163 -2.42 4.43 -21.01
C GLN A 163 -2.26 5.91 -20.63
N ILE A 164 -2.95 6.78 -21.36
CA ILE A 164 -3.00 8.23 -21.04
C ILE A 164 -3.89 8.43 -19.82
N ILE A 165 -3.40 9.18 -18.86
CA ILE A 165 -4.16 9.61 -17.67
C ILE A 165 -5.20 10.66 -18.09
N ARG A 166 -6.44 10.43 -17.71
CA ARG A 166 -7.57 11.30 -18.03
C ARG A 166 -8.23 11.83 -16.76
N PRO A 167 -8.85 13.01 -16.82
CA PRO A 167 -9.68 13.50 -15.72
C PRO A 167 -10.77 12.47 -15.36
N GLY A 168 -11.00 12.30 -14.06
CA GLY A 168 -12.00 11.35 -13.54
C GLY A 168 -11.48 9.94 -13.26
N MET A 169 -10.24 9.61 -13.63
CA MET A 169 -9.62 8.37 -13.19
C MET A 169 -9.32 8.42 -11.70
N ALA A 170 -9.66 7.36 -10.98
CA ALA A 170 -9.17 7.08 -9.63
C ALA A 170 -8.16 5.95 -9.71
N ILE A 171 -7.01 6.12 -9.07
CA ILE A 171 -5.88 5.18 -9.15
C ILE A 171 -5.17 5.07 -7.81
N CYS A 172 -4.64 3.90 -7.50
CA CYS A 172 -3.70 3.64 -6.42
C CYS A 172 -2.27 3.71 -6.94
N ILE A 173 -1.36 4.26 -6.16
CA ILE A 173 0.08 4.32 -6.43
C ILE A 173 0.77 3.66 -5.24
N GLU A 174 1.43 2.53 -5.49
CA GLU A 174 1.86 1.61 -4.44
C GLU A 174 3.32 1.20 -4.62
N PRO A 175 4.27 2.07 -4.25
CA PRO A 175 5.68 1.71 -4.27
C PRO A 175 5.99 0.59 -3.26
N MET A 176 6.60 -0.49 -3.75
CA MET A 176 6.97 -1.67 -2.98
C MET A 176 8.38 -2.14 -3.31
#